data_ac03b1eddd5b246b026811d236636bd7
#
_entry.id   ac03b1eddd5b246b026811d236636bd7
#
_cell.length_a   1.000
_cell.length_b   1.000
_cell.length_c   1.000
_cell.angle_alpha   90.00
_cell.angle_beta   90.00
_cell.angle_gamma   90.00
#
_symmetry.space_group_name_H-M   'P 1'
#
loop_
_entity.id
_entity.type
_entity.pdbx_description
1 polymer ?
#
loop_
_entity_poly.entity_id
_entity_poly.type
_entity_poly.pdbx_seq_one_letter_code
_entity_poly.pdbx_strand_id
1 'polypeptide(L)'
;MDYAKESLRLHGEWRGKIEIAVRVPVQTKEELALAYTPGVAQPCLEIQKDVDRSYDLTRRWNLCLVATDGSAVLGLGDIGPEAGMPVMEGKCALFKAFGGVDAFPLCIRSHDADEIVETIYRISGSFGGVNLEDISAPRCFEIERKLKERADQIGRASCRERV
;
A
#
# COMPACT_ATOMS: atom_id res chain seq x y z
N MET A 1 -29.93 12.42 8.32
CA MET A 1 -28.83 11.75 9.07
C MET A 1 -27.62 12.66 9.03
N ASP A 2 -27.00 12.92 10.16
CA ASP A 2 -25.73 13.67 10.24
C ASP A 2 -24.58 12.70 9.95
N TYR A 3 -24.14 12.67 8.68
CA TYR A 3 -23.11 11.74 8.23
C TYR A 3 -21.76 11.99 8.91
N ALA A 4 -21.41 13.22 9.29
CA ALA A 4 -20.14 13.52 9.94
C ALA A 4 -20.08 12.91 11.36
N LYS A 5 -21.13 13.13 12.15
CA LYS A 5 -21.24 12.58 13.49
C LYS A 5 -21.32 11.05 13.49
N GLU A 6 -22.11 10.48 12.58
CA GLU A 6 -22.25 9.03 12.48
C GLU A 6 -20.97 8.35 11.98
N SER A 7 -20.27 8.96 11.01
CA SER A 7 -18.98 8.48 10.54
C SER A 7 -17.93 8.44 11.66
N LEU A 8 -17.85 9.50 12.48
CA LEU A 8 -16.93 9.54 13.61
C LEU A 8 -17.22 8.41 14.62
N ARG A 9 -18.49 8.19 14.94
CA ARG A 9 -18.94 7.09 15.81
C ARG A 9 -18.51 5.73 15.26
N LEU A 10 -18.81 5.48 13.97
CA LEU A 10 -18.48 4.21 13.29
C LEU A 10 -16.98 3.96 13.19
N HIS A 11 -16.17 5.00 12.90
CA HIS A 11 -14.70 4.84 12.88
C HIS A 11 -14.15 4.44 14.26
N GLY A 12 -14.75 4.93 15.33
CA GLY A 12 -14.42 4.50 16.70
C GLY A 12 -14.78 3.02 16.98
N GLU A 13 -15.87 2.54 16.40
CA GLU A 13 -16.30 1.13 16.54
C GLU A 13 -15.49 0.19 15.66
N TRP A 14 -15.27 0.55 14.41
CA TRP A 14 -14.50 -0.25 13.44
C TRP A 14 -13.02 -0.39 13.83
N ARG A 15 -12.44 0.65 14.43
CA ARG A 15 -11.01 0.70 14.79
C ARG A 15 -10.07 0.41 13.62
N GLY A 16 -10.47 0.81 12.42
CA GLY A 16 -9.82 0.56 11.13
C GLY A 16 -10.78 -0.08 10.12
N LYS A 17 -10.50 0.09 8.83
CA LYS A 17 -11.33 -0.43 7.73
C LYS A 17 -10.72 -1.62 7.02
N ILE A 18 -9.50 -1.99 7.37
CA ILE A 18 -8.77 -3.09 6.77
C ILE A 18 -8.21 -4.01 7.85
N GLU A 19 -8.01 -5.25 7.50
CA GLU A 19 -7.33 -6.26 8.31
C GLU A 19 -6.39 -7.09 7.45
N ILE A 20 -5.43 -7.77 8.09
CA ILE A 20 -4.54 -8.74 7.43
C ILE A 20 -5.03 -10.13 7.78
N ALA A 21 -5.41 -10.90 6.74
CA ALA A 21 -5.89 -12.25 6.90
C ALA A 21 -4.85 -13.27 6.38
N VAL A 22 -4.64 -14.34 7.13
CA VAL A 22 -3.82 -15.47 6.71
C VAL A 22 -4.57 -16.30 5.67
N ARG A 23 -3.95 -16.60 4.52
CA ARG A 23 -4.56 -17.30 3.38
C ARG A 23 -4.26 -18.78 3.33
N VAL A 24 -3.35 -19.28 4.16
CA VAL A 24 -2.89 -20.66 4.15
C VAL A 24 -3.12 -21.30 5.52
N PRO A 25 -3.35 -22.63 5.59
CA PRO A 25 -3.46 -23.31 6.87
C PRO A 25 -2.08 -23.36 7.56
N VAL A 26 -2.07 -23.15 8.87
CA VAL A 26 -0.86 -23.20 9.72
C VAL A 26 -1.17 -23.83 11.08
N GLN A 27 -2.10 -24.82 11.10
CA GLN A 27 -2.61 -25.41 12.32
C GLN A 27 -1.90 -26.72 12.69
N THR A 28 -1.33 -27.41 11.72
CA THR A 28 -0.59 -28.66 11.93
C THR A 28 0.92 -28.44 11.74
N LYS A 29 1.74 -29.36 12.23
CA LYS A 29 3.19 -29.33 12.04
C LYS A 29 3.57 -29.44 10.56
N GLU A 30 2.85 -30.24 9.81
CA GLU A 30 3.05 -30.44 8.37
C GLU A 30 2.71 -29.15 7.60
N GLU A 31 1.57 -28.52 7.88
CA GLU A 31 1.18 -27.26 7.27
C GLU A 31 2.20 -26.14 7.58
N LEU A 32 2.63 -26.06 8.84
CA LEU A 32 3.64 -25.09 9.25
C LEU A 32 4.99 -25.36 8.57
N ALA A 33 5.39 -26.62 8.40
CA ALA A 33 6.62 -26.99 7.70
C ALA A 33 6.60 -26.61 6.23
N LEU A 34 5.43 -26.65 5.58
CA LEU A 34 5.25 -26.21 4.19
C LEU A 34 5.17 -24.69 4.08
N ALA A 35 4.41 -24.05 4.96
CA ALA A 35 4.18 -22.60 4.91
C ALA A 35 5.37 -21.77 5.42
N TYR A 36 6.19 -22.36 6.29
CA TYR A 36 7.34 -21.70 6.92
C TYR A 36 8.58 -22.61 6.86
N THR A 37 9.20 -22.92 8.00
CA THR A 37 10.45 -23.68 8.05
C THR A 37 10.17 -25.18 8.17
N PRO A 38 10.79 -26.06 7.33
CA PRO A 38 11.88 -25.79 6.37
C PRO A 38 11.44 -25.48 4.92
N GLY A 39 10.19 -25.74 4.55
CA GLY A 39 9.72 -25.72 3.16
C GLY A 39 9.87 -24.38 2.46
N VAL A 40 9.73 -23.25 3.19
CA VAL A 40 9.84 -21.88 2.65
C VAL A 40 11.22 -21.57 2.03
N ALA A 41 12.26 -22.33 2.36
CA ALA A 41 13.57 -22.15 1.76
C ALA A 41 13.55 -22.32 0.23
N GLN A 42 12.73 -23.22 -0.28
CA GLN A 42 12.68 -23.49 -1.73
C GLN A 42 12.12 -22.32 -2.54
N PRO A 43 10.94 -21.74 -2.25
CA PRO A 43 10.49 -20.52 -2.92
C PRO A 43 11.47 -19.34 -2.75
N CYS A 44 12.15 -19.18 -1.62
CA CYS A 44 13.19 -18.16 -1.48
C CYS A 44 14.34 -18.31 -2.47
N LEU A 45 14.82 -19.55 -2.66
CA LEU A 45 15.89 -19.87 -3.62
C LEU A 45 15.45 -19.63 -5.08
N GLU A 46 14.19 -19.92 -5.40
CA GLU A 46 13.65 -19.64 -6.74
C GLU A 46 13.58 -18.12 -7.01
N ILE A 47 13.12 -17.32 -6.04
CA ILE A 47 13.09 -15.85 -6.15
C ILE A 47 14.51 -15.27 -6.20
N GLN A 48 15.47 -15.85 -5.48
CA GLN A 48 16.87 -15.43 -5.53
C GLN A 48 17.48 -15.58 -6.93
N LYS A 49 17.12 -16.64 -7.65
CA LYS A 49 17.58 -16.88 -9.03
C LYS A 49 16.90 -15.96 -10.04
N ASP A 50 15.63 -15.67 -9.83
CA ASP A 50 14.81 -14.86 -10.70
C ASP A 50 13.79 -14.06 -9.83
N VAL A 51 14.03 -12.76 -9.70
CA VAL A 51 13.23 -11.88 -8.84
C VAL A 51 11.77 -11.77 -9.29
N ASP A 52 11.49 -11.97 -10.58
CA ASP A 52 10.13 -11.90 -11.11
C ASP A 52 9.26 -13.07 -10.60
N ARG A 53 9.87 -14.18 -10.18
CA ARG A 53 9.17 -15.27 -9.49
C ARG A 53 8.49 -14.80 -8.18
N SER A 54 8.89 -13.65 -7.64
CA SER A 54 8.20 -13.06 -6.47
C SER A 54 6.74 -12.72 -6.76
N TYR A 55 6.38 -12.43 -8.01
CA TYR A 55 4.99 -12.20 -8.42
C TYR A 55 4.18 -13.51 -8.45
N ASP A 56 4.79 -14.65 -8.69
CA ASP A 56 4.11 -15.95 -8.69
C ASP A 56 4.03 -16.56 -7.28
N LEU A 57 5.08 -16.38 -6.48
CA LEU A 57 5.30 -17.10 -5.24
C LEU A 57 4.96 -16.32 -3.96
N THR A 58 4.63 -15.02 -4.09
CA THR A 58 4.26 -14.18 -2.95
C THR A 58 3.00 -13.36 -3.23
N ARG A 59 2.49 -12.64 -2.22
CA ARG A 59 1.36 -11.72 -2.38
C ARG A 59 1.68 -10.47 -3.21
N ARG A 60 2.94 -10.25 -3.58
CA ARG A 60 3.39 -9.12 -4.38
C ARG A 60 2.56 -8.90 -5.65
N TRP A 61 2.11 -9.96 -6.33
CA TRP A 61 1.32 -9.88 -7.57
C TRP A 61 0.01 -9.08 -7.42
N ASN A 62 -0.58 -9.01 -6.23
CA ASN A 62 -1.88 -8.38 -6.00
C ASN A 62 -1.88 -7.46 -4.75
N LEU A 63 -0.73 -6.94 -4.36
CA LEU A 63 -0.62 -6.00 -3.24
C LEU A 63 -0.20 -4.63 -3.75
N CYS A 64 -1.07 -3.62 -3.56
CA CYS A 64 -0.83 -2.23 -3.94
C CYS A 64 -0.49 -1.40 -2.69
N LEU A 65 0.56 -0.58 -2.80
CA LEU A 65 0.85 0.45 -1.80
C LEU A 65 -0.01 1.69 -2.06
N VAL A 66 -0.72 2.20 -1.05
CA VAL A 66 -1.42 3.49 -1.10
C VAL A 66 -0.63 4.48 -0.24
N ALA A 67 0.13 5.36 -0.86
CA ALA A 67 1.05 6.27 -0.19
C ALA A 67 0.54 7.71 -0.19
N THR A 68 0.67 8.39 0.96
CA THR A 68 0.33 9.80 1.14
C THR A 68 1.30 10.50 2.09
N ASP A 69 1.43 11.82 1.95
CA ASP A 69 2.01 12.70 2.96
C ASP A 69 0.94 13.53 3.69
N GLY A 70 -0.33 13.38 3.30
CA GLY A 70 -1.48 14.07 3.88
C GLY A 70 -1.55 15.57 3.58
N SER A 71 -0.83 16.04 2.55
CA SER A 71 -0.70 17.47 2.24
C SER A 71 -1.84 18.06 1.40
N ALA A 72 -2.72 17.21 0.82
CA ALA A 72 -3.82 17.66 -0.05
C ALA A 72 -5.08 16.81 0.12
N VAL A 73 -5.52 16.59 1.35
CA VAL A 73 -6.72 15.82 1.64
C VAL A 73 -7.96 16.60 1.23
N LEU A 74 -8.85 15.97 0.44
CA LEU A 74 -10.02 16.62 -0.16
C LEU A 74 -10.89 17.33 0.89
N GLY A 75 -11.07 18.65 0.71
CA GLY A 75 -11.87 19.50 1.57
C GLY A 75 -11.21 19.90 2.90
N LEU A 76 -10.03 19.36 3.22
CA LEU A 76 -9.32 19.58 4.47
C LEU A 76 -7.95 20.24 4.26
N GLY A 77 -7.32 20.06 3.08
CA GLY A 77 -6.00 20.58 2.77
C GLY A 77 -4.88 19.78 3.42
N ASP A 78 -3.86 20.46 3.92
CA ASP A 78 -2.73 19.84 4.61
C ASP A 78 -3.10 19.55 6.07
N ILE A 79 -3.36 18.29 6.37
CA ILE A 79 -3.71 17.81 7.72
C ILE A 79 -2.67 16.86 8.30
N GLY A 80 -1.61 16.60 7.54
CA GLY A 80 -0.54 15.68 7.91
C GLY A 80 -0.86 14.21 7.64
N PRO A 81 0.19 13.36 7.67
CA PRO A 81 0.09 11.97 7.23
C PRO A 81 -0.84 11.11 8.09
N GLU A 82 -0.77 11.20 9.41
CA GLU A 82 -1.59 10.37 10.30
C GLU A 82 -3.07 10.71 10.22
N ALA A 83 -3.40 12.00 10.07
CA ALA A 83 -4.78 12.43 9.91
C ALA A 83 -5.37 12.03 8.56
N GLY A 84 -4.52 11.76 7.54
CA GLY A 84 -4.90 11.20 6.25
C GLY A 84 -5.22 9.70 6.29
N MET A 85 -4.81 8.97 7.33
CA MET A 85 -4.97 7.50 7.41
C MET A 85 -6.41 7.01 7.19
N PRO A 86 -7.47 7.62 7.75
CA PRO A 86 -8.83 7.16 7.50
C PRO A 86 -9.23 7.21 6.02
N VAL A 87 -8.71 8.19 5.26
CA VAL A 87 -8.95 8.28 3.81
C VAL A 87 -8.19 7.17 3.08
N MET A 88 -6.93 6.93 3.46
CA MET A 88 -6.09 5.88 2.86
C MET A 88 -6.67 4.48 3.09
N GLU A 89 -7.16 4.18 4.28
CA GLU A 89 -7.89 2.93 4.55
C GLU A 89 -9.17 2.82 3.71
N GLY A 90 -9.90 3.93 3.55
CA GLY A 90 -11.05 3.98 2.64
C GLY A 90 -10.66 3.64 1.20
N LYS A 91 -9.54 4.19 0.71
CA LYS A 91 -9.00 3.86 -0.61
C LYS A 91 -8.65 2.37 -0.72
N CYS A 92 -8.00 1.80 0.29
CA CYS A 92 -7.69 0.36 0.33
C CYS A 92 -8.96 -0.50 0.29
N ALA A 93 -10.00 -0.12 1.03
CA ALA A 93 -11.30 -0.79 0.99
C ALA A 93 -11.94 -0.76 -0.41
N LEU A 94 -11.84 0.39 -1.12
CA LEU A 94 -12.34 0.51 -2.50
C LEU A 94 -11.54 -0.37 -3.48
N PHE A 95 -10.21 -0.41 -3.36
CA PHE A 95 -9.37 -1.32 -4.15
C PHE A 95 -9.81 -2.78 -3.98
N LYS A 96 -10.08 -3.19 -2.75
CA LYS A 96 -10.55 -4.55 -2.47
C LYS A 96 -11.95 -4.81 -3.00
N ALA A 97 -12.89 -3.92 -2.70
CA ALA A 97 -14.30 -4.13 -3.02
C ALA A 97 -14.59 -4.12 -4.54
N PHE A 98 -13.93 -3.25 -5.29
CA PHE A 98 -14.20 -3.04 -6.72
C PHE A 98 -13.16 -3.65 -7.66
N GLY A 99 -11.92 -3.82 -7.20
CA GLY A 99 -10.83 -4.35 -8.01
C GLY A 99 -10.30 -5.71 -7.59
N GLY A 100 -10.73 -6.24 -6.45
CA GLY A 100 -10.17 -7.47 -5.88
C GLY A 100 -8.70 -7.34 -5.47
N VAL A 101 -8.15 -6.11 -5.49
CA VAL A 101 -6.75 -5.81 -5.17
C VAL A 101 -6.62 -5.61 -3.67
N ASP A 102 -5.65 -6.29 -3.06
CA ASP A 102 -5.24 -5.99 -1.69
C ASP A 102 -4.43 -4.69 -1.71
N ALA A 103 -4.68 -3.81 -0.77
CA ALA A 103 -3.96 -2.55 -0.68
C ALA A 103 -3.55 -2.26 0.76
N PHE A 104 -2.39 -1.63 0.93
CA PHE A 104 -1.84 -1.28 2.23
C PHE A 104 -1.55 0.22 2.29
N PRO A 105 -2.06 0.94 3.30
CA PRO A 105 -1.85 2.37 3.44
C PRO A 105 -0.47 2.67 4.05
N LEU A 106 0.22 3.68 3.51
CA LEU A 106 1.47 4.20 4.05
C LEU A 106 1.40 5.72 4.15
N CYS A 107 1.45 6.22 5.38
CA CYS A 107 1.49 7.65 5.68
C CYS A 107 2.93 8.08 5.94
N ILE A 108 3.49 8.94 5.08
CA ILE A 108 4.91 9.31 5.08
C ILE A 108 5.06 10.69 5.71
N ARG A 109 5.88 10.80 6.76
CA ARG A 109 6.20 12.05 7.46
C ARG A 109 7.29 12.83 6.74
N SER A 110 7.02 13.22 5.48
CA SER A 110 7.90 14.10 4.72
C SER A 110 7.12 14.85 3.65
N HIS A 111 7.51 16.09 3.40
CA HIS A 111 7.06 16.89 2.26
C HIS A 111 8.16 17.02 1.18
N ASP A 112 9.30 16.37 1.37
CA ASP A 112 10.37 16.31 0.40
C ASP A 112 10.10 15.21 -0.63
N ALA A 113 10.12 15.58 -1.92
CA ALA A 113 9.81 14.65 -3.00
C ALA A 113 10.83 13.50 -3.10
N ASP A 114 12.12 13.80 -2.86
CA ASP A 114 13.17 12.79 -2.95
C ASP A 114 13.12 11.82 -1.77
N GLU A 115 12.81 12.28 -0.57
CA GLU A 115 12.60 11.43 0.60
C GLU A 115 11.40 10.50 0.41
N ILE A 116 10.29 11.01 -0.14
CA ILE A 116 9.09 10.20 -0.43
C ILE A 116 9.42 9.14 -1.48
N VAL A 117 10.07 9.54 -2.59
CA VAL A 117 10.50 8.62 -3.66
C VAL A 117 11.41 7.54 -3.12
N GLU A 118 12.43 7.92 -2.34
CA GLU A 118 13.38 6.96 -1.77
C GLU A 118 12.71 6.00 -0.78
N THR A 119 11.80 6.51 0.05
CA THR A 119 11.03 5.68 0.98
C THR A 119 10.21 4.62 0.24
N ILE A 120 9.46 5.04 -0.79
CA ILE A 120 8.64 4.12 -1.60
C ILE A 120 9.53 3.12 -2.34
N TYR A 121 10.64 3.58 -2.93
CA TYR A 121 11.57 2.73 -3.65
C TYR A 121 12.13 1.62 -2.76
N ARG A 122 12.59 1.94 -1.55
CA ARG A 122 13.19 0.97 -0.63
C ARG A 122 12.24 -0.13 -0.18
N ILE A 123 10.93 0.14 -0.11
CA ILE A 123 9.92 -0.85 0.30
C ILE A 123 9.22 -1.53 -0.88
N SER A 124 9.48 -1.08 -2.11
CA SER A 124 8.76 -1.52 -3.32
C SER A 124 8.84 -3.01 -3.61
N GLY A 125 9.86 -3.69 -3.11
CA GLY A 125 10.00 -5.14 -3.23
C GLY A 125 8.84 -5.96 -2.66
N SER A 126 8.01 -5.36 -1.81
CA SER A 126 6.82 -6.01 -1.22
C SER A 126 5.54 -5.79 -2.03
N PHE A 127 5.54 -4.89 -3.02
CA PHE A 127 4.33 -4.45 -3.72
C PHE A 127 4.40 -4.69 -5.21
N GLY A 128 3.25 -4.95 -5.82
CA GLY A 128 3.08 -5.05 -7.27
C GLY A 128 2.72 -3.72 -7.94
N GLY A 129 2.39 -2.70 -7.15
CA GLY A 129 2.07 -1.37 -7.64
C GLY A 129 2.00 -0.34 -6.52
N VAL A 130 2.04 0.94 -6.91
CA VAL A 130 1.96 2.09 -6.00
C VAL A 130 0.88 3.04 -6.48
N ASN A 131 0.01 3.46 -5.58
CA ASN A 131 -0.95 4.53 -5.78
C ASN A 131 -0.57 5.71 -4.86
N LEU A 132 -0.29 6.86 -5.45
CA LEU A 132 -0.08 8.10 -4.71
C LEU A 132 -1.44 8.76 -4.50
N GLU A 133 -1.74 9.18 -3.27
CA GLU A 133 -3.02 9.76 -2.91
C GLU A 133 -2.84 10.97 -2.00
N ASP A 134 -3.64 12.03 -2.22
CA ASP A 134 -3.70 13.22 -1.37
C ASP A 134 -2.34 13.91 -1.11
N ILE A 135 -1.47 13.91 -2.10
CA ILE A 135 -0.20 14.65 -2.12
C ILE A 135 -0.39 15.92 -2.94
N SER A 136 0.04 17.06 -2.40
CA SER A 136 -0.18 18.37 -3.04
C SER A 136 0.61 18.53 -4.35
N ALA A 137 -0.02 19.22 -5.33
CA ALA A 137 0.65 19.68 -6.53
C ALA A 137 1.61 20.86 -6.21
N PRO A 138 2.72 21.01 -6.95
CA PRO A 138 3.18 20.19 -8.08
C PRO A 138 3.96 18.93 -7.66
N ARG A 139 4.23 18.75 -6.35
CA ARG A 139 5.05 17.69 -5.79
C ARG A 139 4.59 16.29 -6.18
N CYS A 140 3.28 16.03 -6.19
CA CYS A 140 2.73 14.74 -6.60
C CYS A 140 3.19 14.31 -8.01
N PHE A 141 3.25 15.23 -8.96
CA PHE A 141 3.72 14.95 -10.33
C PHE A 141 5.22 14.67 -10.39
N GLU A 142 6.00 15.39 -9.60
CA GLU A 142 7.43 15.17 -9.48
C GLU A 142 7.72 13.76 -8.92
N ILE A 143 7.03 13.39 -7.85
CA ILE A 143 7.15 12.07 -7.22
C ILE A 143 6.75 10.98 -8.23
N GLU A 144 5.60 11.13 -8.92
CA GLU A 144 5.14 10.16 -9.92
C GLU A 144 6.17 9.98 -11.05
N ARG A 145 6.71 11.07 -11.59
CA ARG A 145 7.74 11.03 -12.62
C ARG A 145 8.99 10.29 -12.15
N LYS A 146 9.51 10.66 -10.97
CA LYS A 146 10.72 10.03 -10.40
C LYS A 146 10.51 8.54 -10.11
N LEU A 147 9.33 8.15 -9.64
CA LEU A 147 8.98 6.74 -9.43
C LEU A 147 8.88 5.97 -10.75
N LYS A 148 8.30 6.58 -11.81
CA LYS A 148 8.23 5.97 -13.14
C LYS A 148 9.61 5.77 -13.78
N GLU A 149 10.57 6.67 -13.55
CA GLU A 149 11.94 6.52 -13.99
C GLU A 149 12.66 5.33 -13.33
N ARG A 150 12.15 4.88 -12.18
CA ARG A 150 12.62 3.68 -11.46
C ARG A 150 11.66 2.48 -11.64
N ALA A 151 10.72 2.56 -12.60
CA ALA A 151 9.58 1.64 -12.73
C ALA A 151 9.95 0.18 -12.98
N ASP A 152 11.07 -0.11 -13.64
CA ASP A 152 11.58 -1.47 -13.83
C ASP A 152 11.85 -2.20 -12.51
N GLN A 153 11.88 -1.45 -11.39
CA GLN A 153 12.18 -1.95 -10.05
C GLN A 153 10.98 -1.84 -9.08
N ILE A 154 9.93 -1.07 -9.43
CA ILE A 154 8.83 -0.71 -8.50
C ILE A 154 7.47 -1.29 -8.95
N GLY A 155 7.34 -1.72 -10.23
CA GLY A 155 6.04 -1.98 -10.82
C GLY A 155 5.34 -0.69 -11.28
N ARG A 156 4.01 -0.67 -11.37
CA ARG A 156 3.28 0.51 -11.88
C ARG A 156 2.98 1.52 -10.77
N ALA A 157 3.46 2.75 -10.91
CA ALA A 157 3.06 3.89 -10.08
C ALA A 157 1.99 4.73 -10.81
N SER A 158 0.97 5.15 -10.08
CA SER A 158 -0.09 6.03 -10.58
C SER A 158 -0.44 7.08 -9.52
N CYS A 159 -0.49 8.35 -9.92
CA CYS A 159 -1.03 9.42 -9.12
C CYS A 159 -2.42 9.81 -9.65
N ARG A 160 -3.39 9.98 -8.76
CA ARG A 160 -4.68 10.55 -9.11
C ARG A 160 -4.83 11.87 -8.37
N GLU A 161 -4.50 12.97 -9.07
CA GLU A 161 -4.84 14.30 -8.60
C GLU A 161 -6.30 14.60 -8.90
N ARG A 162 -6.98 15.21 -7.93
CA ARG A 162 -8.22 15.94 -8.20
C ARG A 162 -7.88 17.43 -8.22
N VAL A 163 -7.92 17.99 -9.40
CA VAL A 163 -7.95 19.44 -9.59
C VAL A 163 -9.28 19.98 -9.08
#